data_71434eccd35690b56bbf3aeb94901cac
#
_entry.id   71434eccd35690b56bbf3aeb94901cac
#
_cell.length_a   1.000
_cell.length_b   1.000
_cell.length_c   1.000
_cell.angle_alpha   90.00
_cell.angle_beta   90.00
_cell.angle_gamma   90.00
#
_symmetry.space_group_name_H-M   'P 1'
#
loop_
_entity.id
_entity.type
_entity.pdbx_description
1 polymer ?
#
loop_
_entity_poly.entity_id
_entity_poly.type
_entity_poly.pdbx_seq_one_letter_code
_entity_poly.pdbx_strand_id
1 'polypeptide(L)'
;MKSQPTDFAATATRLRVAAGLSQQQLAQHLGVARATYASLESGRREPNLREIRELSRIYQISPDRLISVPAADYVEEPKPIYAPAKQPEFMPEKFRGTLLYVTAAIGARPHVGETVLQYLLYMIDTDYYGVHAEAITGLFYRRGHYGPQPSDDFADTVGKMRADGSLAVVETPLHTHLQCKYLPLVVPKLDALSASELAHIESSLARYGDYGVEALSQIIQQAPAWRATNEGEVIYYRMP
;
A
#
# COMPACT_ATOMS: atom_id res chain seq x y z
N MET A 1 39.91 1.29 22.06
CA MET A 1 38.76 1.08 22.92
C MET A 1 37.54 0.93 21.99
N LYS A 2 36.95 -0.24 21.89
CA LYS A 2 35.68 -0.43 21.17
C LYS A 2 34.59 0.07 22.12
N SER A 3 33.91 1.16 21.77
CA SER A 3 32.72 1.64 22.48
C SER A 3 31.70 0.49 22.49
N GLN A 4 31.21 0.11 23.67
CA GLN A 4 30.06 -0.79 23.75
C GLN A 4 28.89 -0.11 23.06
N PRO A 5 28.09 -0.84 22.27
CA PRO A 5 26.90 -0.25 21.65
C PRO A 5 26.00 0.29 22.78
N THR A 6 25.57 1.53 22.65
CA THR A 6 24.58 2.12 23.56
C THR A 6 23.31 1.27 23.52
N ASP A 7 22.59 1.19 24.63
CA ASP A 7 21.31 0.43 24.71
C ASP A 7 20.35 0.79 23.58
N PHE A 8 20.39 2.05 23.12
CA PHE A 8 19.65 2.52 21.95
C PHE A 8 20.03 1.80 20.65
N ALA A 9 21.32 1.63 20.35
CA ALA A 9 21.80 1.04 19.08
C ALA A 9 21.37 -0.43 18.97
N ALA A 10 21.49 -1.18 20.06
CA ALA A 10 21.04 -2.57 20.13
C ALA A 10 19.50 -2.68 19.99
N THR A 11 18.76 -1.77 20.67
CA THR A 11 17.30 -1.69 20.59
C THR A 11 16.83 -1.33 19.20
N ALA A 12 17.43 -0.32 18.55
CA ALA A 12 17.09 0.11 17.21
C ALA A 12 17.34 -1.00 16.17
N THR A 13 18.47 -1.71 16.26
CA THR A 13 18.78 -2.84 15.38
C THR A 13 17.76 -3.96 15.55
N ARG A 14 17.44 -4.35 16.78
CA ARG A 14 16.48 -5.41 17.08
C ARG A 14 15.08 -5.06 16.56
N LEU A 15 14.60 -3.86 16.84
CA LEU A 15 13.30 -3.39 16.36
C LEU A 15 13.21 -3.40 14.84
N ARG A 16 14.26 -2.97 14.16
CA ARG A 16 14.31 -3.00 12.69
C ARG A 16 14.28 -4.44 12.15
N VAL A 17 15.07 -5.34 12.74
CA VAL A 17 15.10 -6.75 12.32
C VAL A 17 13.77 -7.44 12.60
N ALA A 18 13.18 -7.22 13.78
CA ALA A 18 11.84 -7.72 14.12
C ALA A 18 10.77 -7.19 13.16
N ALA A 19 10.95 -5.95 12.67
CA ALA A 19 10.11 -5.34 11.66
C ALA A 19 10.34 -5.85 10.24
N GLY A 20 11.32 -6.71 10.01
CA GLY A 20 11.69 -7.16 8.66
C GLY A 20 12.24 -6.05 7.76
N LEU A 21 12.65 -4.90 8.33
CA LEU A 21 13.11 -3.75 7.57
C LEU A 21 14.62 -3.81 7.31
N SER A 22 15.03 -3.45 6.08
CA SER A 22 16.43 -3.16 5.79
C SER A 22 16.84 -1.79 6.35
N GLN A 23 18.15 -1.57 6.57
CA GLN A 23 18.68 -0.25 6.96
C GLN A 23 18.30 0.85 5.95
N GLN A 24 18.23 0.51 4.66
CA GLN A 24 17.85 1.43 3.60
C GLN A 24 16.40 1.89 3.75
N GLN A 25 15.49 0.96 3.97
CA GLN A 25 14.06 1.26 4.14
C GLN A 25 13.83 2.15 5.38
N LEU A 26 14.43 1.82 6.51
CA LEU A 26 14.23 2.61 7.73
C LEU A 26 14.89 3.99 7.63
N ALA A 27 16.05 4.10 6.96
CA ALA A 27 16.68 5.39 6.68
C ALA A 27 15.77 6.29 5.82
N GLN A 28 15.10 5.73 4.82
CA GLN A 28 14.12 6.44 4.00
C GLN A 28 12.94 6.95 4.85
N HIS A 29 12.42 6.16 5.78
CA HIS A 29 11.35 6.58 6.70
C HIS A 29 11.78 7.73 7.61
N LEU A 30 13.01 7.72 8.06
CA LEU A 30 13.57 8.78 8.88
C LEU A 30 13.98 10.03 8.08
N GLY A 31 13.99 9.94 6.73
CA GLY A 31 14.45 11.02 5.86
C GLY A 31 15.95 11.28 5.97
N VAL A 32 16.75 10.22 6.22
CA VAL A 32 18.21 10.29 6.34
C VAL A 32 18.90 9.34 5.35
N ALA A 33 20.19 9.57 5.07
CA ALA A 33 20.95 8.63 4.26
C ALA A 33 21.14 7.28 4.98
N ARG A 34 21.21 6.17 4.22
CA ARG A 34 21.47 4.84 4.79
C ARG A 34 22.70 4.80 5.70
N ALA A 35 23.80 5.46 5.28
CA ALA A 35 25.03 5.52 6.06
C ALA A 35 24.84 6.22 7.41
N THR A 36 23.97 7.24 7.45
CA THR A 36 23.59 7.97 8.67
C THR A 36 22.83 7.04 9.62
N TYR A 37 21.85 6.28 9.11
CA TYR A 37 21.12 5.32 9.91
C TYR A 37 22.02 4.15 10.38
N ALA A 38 22.87 3.63 9.51
CA ALA A 38 23.84 2.58 9.89
C ALA A 38 24.79 3.03 11.00
N SER A 39 25.15 4.33 11.06
CA SER A 39 25.95 4.88 12.14
C SER A 39 25.20 4.95 13.48
N LEU A 40 23.87 5.11 13.47
CA LEU A 40 23.02 4.99 14.66
C LEU A 40 23.02 3.55 15.19
N GLU A 41 22.74 2.57 14.33
CA GLU A 41 22.72 1.15 14.72
C GLU A 41 24.08 0.62 15.19
N SER A 42 25.16 1.21 14.70
CA SER A 42 26.51 0.84 15.16
C SER A 42 26.95 1.58 16.44
N GLY A 43 26.10 2.43 16.99
CA GLY A 43 26.43 3.26 18.18
C GLY A 43 27.51 4.31 17.95
N ARG A 44 27.88 4.59 16.68
CA ARG A 44 28.86 5.63 16.32
C ARG A 44 28.28 7.04 16.40
N ARG A 45 26.96 7.15 16.42
CA ARG A 45 26.22 8.40 16.53
C ARG A 45 25.00 8.20 17.41
N GLU A 46 24.70 9.17 18.24
CA GLU A 46 23.46 9.21 19.00
C GLU A 46 22.30 9.74 18.14
N PRO A 47 21.07 9.28 18.39
CA PRO A 47 19.89 9.78 17.71
C PRO A 47 19.59 11.21 18.16
N ASN A 48 19.08 12.02 17.25
CA ASN A 48 18.52 13.31 17.61
C ASN A 48 17.02 13.15 18.02
N LEU A 49 16.47 14.21 18.63
CA LEU A 49 15.10 14.20 19.15
C LEU A 49 14.03 13.88 18.06
N ARG A 50 14.25 14.33 16.82
CA ARG A 50 13.36 14.06 15.69
C ARG A 50 13.40 12.58 15.33
N GLU A 51 14.57 11.98 15.26
CA GLU A 51 14.74 10.54 14.97
C GLU A 51 14.14 9.67 16.06
N ILE A 52 14.31 10.04 17.34
CA ILE A 52 13.68 9.34 18.46
C ILE A 52 12.16 9.39 18.34
N ARG A 53 11.58 10.57 18.06
CA ARG A 53 10.12 10.71 17.88
C ARG A 53 9.60 9.89 16.71
N GLU A 54 10.30 9.91 15.58
CA GLU A 54 9.90 9.12 14.41
C GLU A 54 10.03 7.62 14.65
N LEU A 55 11.11 7.16 15.30
CA LEU A 55 11.25 5.76 15.66
C LEU A 55 10.20 5.33 16.69
N SER A 56 9.90 6.18 17.67
CA SER A 56 8.80 5.94 18.63
C SER A 56 7.46 5.80 17.95
N ARG A 57 7.19 6.63 16.93
CA ARG A 57 5.99 6.57 16.11
C ARG A 57 5.96 5.31 15.25
N ILE A 58 7.08 5.00 14.57
CA ILE A 58 7.23 3.81 13.73
C ILE A 58 7.01 2.52 14.51
N TYR A 59 7.52 2.44 15.74
CA TYR A 59 7.46 1.23 16.55
C TYR A 59 6.34 1.25 17.61
N GLN A 60 5.54 2.32 17.68
CA GLN A 60 4.48 2.52 18.68
C GLN A 60 4.95 2.32 20.13
N ILE A 61 6.15 2.75 20.43
CA ILE A 61 6.75 2.69 21.75
C ILE A 61 7.05 4.10 22.27
N SER A 62 6.99 4.30 23.58
CA SER A 62 7.35 5.60 24.15
C SER A 62 8.83 5.93 23.91
N PRO A 63 9.20 7.22 23.76
CA PRO A 63 10.58 7.65 23.64
C PRO A 63 11.48 7.12 24.77
N ASP A 64 10.96 7.10 26.01
CA ASP A 64 11.70 6.60 27.15
C ASP A 64 12.05 5.12 27.03
N ARG A 65 11.10 4.30 26.54
CA ARG A 65 11.37 2.88 26.29
C ARG A 65 12.37 2.65 25.16
N LEU A 66 12.41 3.53 24.16
CA LEU A 66 13.38 3.43 23.07
C LEU A 66 14.83 3.72 23.57
N ILE A 67 14.98 4.59 24.59
CA ILE A 67 16.27 5.05 25.09
C ILE A 67 16.77 4.25 26.29
N SER A 68 15.88 3.80 27.19
CA SER A 68 16.22 3.41 28.56
C SER A 68 16.04 1.92 28.89
N VAL A 69 15.50 1.08 27.98
CA VAL A 69 15.24 -0.33 28.30
C VAL A 69 16.38 -1.21 27.78
N PRO A 70 17.05 -1.98 28.65
CA PRO A 70 18.01 -3.00 28.25
C PRO A 70 17.38 -3.99 27.27
N ALA A 71 18.11 -4.38 26.24
CA ALA A 71 17.63 -5.26 25.18
C ALA A 71 17.07 -6.61 25.68
N ALA A 72 17.40 -7.01 26.92
CA ALA A 72 16.99 -8.28 27.54
C ALA A 72 15.59 -8.27 28.16
N ASP A 73 15.02 -7.09 28.51
CA ASP A 73 13.77 -6.99 29.30
C ASP A 73 12.51 -6.76 28.44
N TYR A 74 12.61 -6.88 27.12
CA TYR A 74 11.46 -6.79 26.25
C TYR A 74 10.67 -8.08 26.21
N VAL A 75 9.60 -8.18 26.99
CA VAL A 75 8.69 -9.34 27.06
C VAL A 75 7.60 -9.31 25.97
N GLU A 76 7.36 -8.15 25.38
CA GLU A 76 6.42 -7.98 24.25
C GLU A 76 7.17 -7.38 23.06
N GLU A 77 7.28 -8.14 21.97
CA GLU A 77 7.80 -7.60 20.71
C GLU A 77 6.87 -6.46 20.26
N PRO A 78 7.36 -5.20 20.20
CA PRO A 78 6.54 -4.12 19.68
C PRO A 78 6.22 -4.47 18.23
N LYS A 79 4.95 -4.59 17.91
CA LYS A 79 4.50 -4.72 16.51
C LYS A 79 4.81 -3.40 15.84
N PRO A 80 5.79 -3.33 14.92
CA PRO A 80 6.08 -2.08 14.24
C PRO A 80 4.89 -1.72 13.36
N ILE A 81 4.55 -0.45 13.29
CA ILE A 81 3.59 0.08 12.30
C ILE A 81 4.01 -0.30 10.87
N TYR A 82 5.30 -0.58 10.69
CA TYR A 82 5.90 -1.02 9.42
C TYR A 82 6.44 -2.46 9.48
N ALA A 83 5.90 -3.36 10.35
CA ALA A 83 5.96 -4.77 9.98
C ALA A 83 5.48 -4.84 8.54
N PRO A 84 6.10 -5.64 7.65
CA PRO A 84 5.48 -5.90 6.38
C PRO A 84 4.06 -6.34 6.74
N ALA A 85 3.10 -5.43 6.54
CA ALA A 85 1.73 -5.74 6.83
C ALA A 85 1.50 -7.04 6.09
N LYS A 86 1.07 -8.08 6.79
CA LYS A 86 0.72 -9.35 6.14
C LYS A 86 -0.13 -8.91 4.98
N GLN A 87 0.36 -9.12 3.74
CA GLN A 87 -0.39 -8.71 2.57
C GLN A 87 -1.81 -9.23 2.76
N PRO A 88 -2.82 -8.40 2.58
CA PRO A 88 -4.18 -8.87 2.66
C PRO A 88 -4.33 -10.09 1.75
N GLU A 89 -5.07 -11.07 2.20
CA GLU A 89 -5.39 -12.23 1.36
C GLU A 89 -6.30 -11.77 0.22
N PHE A 90 -6.00 -12.17 -1.01
CA PHE A 90 -6.83 -11.84 -2.15
C PHE A 90 -8.20 -12.50 -2.03
N MET A 91 -9.25 -11.72 -2.19
CA MET A 91 -10.65 -12.12 -2.09
C MET A 91 -11.34 -12.04 -3.47
N PRO A 92 -11.32 -13.09 -4.28
CA PRO A 92 -11.79 -13.06 -5.67
C PRO A 92 -13.23 -12.58 -5.83
N GLU A 93 -14.15 -13.01 -4.95
CA GLU A 93 -15.56 -12.62 -5.03
C GLU A 93 -15.77 -11.12 -4.72
N LYS A 94 -15.05 -10.59 -3.73
CA LYS A 94 -15.07 -9.15 -3.45
C LYS A 94 -14.44 -8.35 -4.57
N PHE A 95 -13.32 -8.81 -5.12
CA PHE A 95 -12.69 -8.17 -6.27
C PHE A 95 -13.64 -8.14 -7.47
N ARG A 96 -14.27 -9.28 -7.78
CA ARG A 96 -15.26 -9.39 -8.86
C ARG A 96 -16.43 -8.40 -8.67
N GLY A 97 -17.03 -8.37 -7.47
CA GLY A 97 -18.09 -7.45 -7.11
C GLY A 97 -17.68 -5.99 -7.25
N THR A 98 -16.51 -5.65 -6.71
CA THR A 98 -15.93 -4.29 -6.77
C THR A 98 -15.66 -3.87 -8.22
N LEU A 99 -15.02 -4.73 -9.02
CA LEU A 99 -14.71 -4.41 -10.42
C LEU A 99 -16.00 -4.19 -11.25
N LEU A 100 -17.01 -5.05 -11.10
CA LEU A 100 -18.30 -4.89 -11.79
C LEU A 100 -18.99 -3.60 -11.34
N TYR A 101 -18.97 -3.30 -10.04
CA TYR A 101 -19.59 -2.08 -9.51
C TYR A 101 -18.92 -0.82 -10.04
N VAL A 102 -17.60 -0.76 -9.96
CA VAL A 102 -16.80 0.37 -10.46
C VAL A 102 -17.01 0.57 -11.96
N THR A 103 -16.96 -0.50 -12.74
CA THR A 103 -17.16 -0.41 -14.20
C THR A 103 -18.59 -0.05 -14.57
N ALA A 104 -19.60 -0.48 -13.82
CA ALA A 104 -20.99 -0.07 -14.03
C ALA A 104 -21.17 1.42 -13.73
N ALA A 105 -20.52 1.94 -12.69
CA ALA A 105 -20.67 3.33 -12.27
C ALA A 105 -19.92 4.32 -13.19
N ILE A 106 -18.71 4.00 -13.62
CA ILE A 106 -17.85 4.95 -14.34
C ILE A 106 -17.19 4.42 -15.60
N GLY A 107 -17.29 3.12 -15.91
CA GLY A 107 -16.59 2.48 -17.04
C GLY A 107 -16.93 3.08 -18.41
N ALA A 108 -18.12 3.65 -18.58
CA ALA A 108 -18.53 4.33 -19.81
C ALA A 108 -17.81 5.66 -20.05
N ARG A 109 -17.19 6.28 -19.01
CA ARG A 109 -16.53 7.58 -19.15
C ARG A 109 -15.33 7.49 -20.09
N PRO A 110 -15.09 8.47 -20.99
CA PRO A 110 -14.04 8.38 -22.04
C PRO A 110 -12.64 8.10 -21.48
N HIS A 111 -12.27 8.72 -20.36
CA HIS A 111 -10.93 8.62 -19.75
C HIS A 111 -10.74 7.32 -18.94
N VAL A 112 -11.81 6.57 -18.65
CA VAL A 112 -11.72 5.36 -17.84
C VAL A 112 -11.36 4.17 -18.73
N GLY A 113 -10.08 3.86 -18.78
CA GLY A 113 -9.53 2.64 -19.36
C GLY A 113 -8.94 1.74 -18.27
N GLU A 114 -8.25 0.69 -18.68
CA GLU A 114 -7.65 -0.30 -17.78
C GLU A 114 -6.76 0.32 -16.72
N THR A 115 -5.84 1.22 -17.11
CA THR A 115 -4.91 1.87 -16.17
C THR A 115 -5.65 2.69 -15.11
N VAL A 116 -6.69 3.44 -15.49
CA VAL A 116 -7.50 4.20 -14.54
C VAL A 116 -8.22 3.26 -13.58
N LEU A 117 -8.76 2.14 -14.07
CA LEU A 117 -9.40 1.14 -13.20
C LEU A 117 -8.42 0.52 -12.22
N GLN A 118 -7.22 0.14 -12.66
CA GLN A 118 -6.19 -0.41 -11.80
C GLN A 118 -5.77 0.58 -10.69
N TYR A 119 -5.63 1.87 -11.02
CA TYR A 119 -5.27 2.90 -10.06
C TYR A 119 -6.40 3.17 -9.06
N LEU A 120 -7.64 3.20 -9.52
CA LEU A 120 -8.81 3.36 -8.64
C LEU A 120 -8.96 2.19 -7.67
N LEU A 121 -8.81 0.95 -8.15
CA LEU A 121 -8.86 -0.24 -7.30
C LEU A 121 -7.75 -0.22 -6.24
N TYR A 122 -6.53 0.19 -6.63
CA TYR A 122 -5.44 0.39 -5.69
C TYR A 122 -5.79 1.42 -4.61
N MET A 123 -6.35 2.57 -4.99
CA MET A 123 -6.71 3.64 -4.05
C MET A 123 -7.88 3.22 -3.15
N ILE A 124 -8.88 2.53 -3.69
CA ILE A 124 -10.01 1.99 -2.93
C ILE A 124 -9.50 1.06 -1.81
N ASP A 125 -8.63 0.11 -2.14
CA ASP A 125 -8.10 -0.83 -1.16
C ASP A 125 -7.16 -0.17 -0.15
N THR A 126 -6.25 0.71 -0.60
CA THR A 126 -5.27 1.34 0.29
C THR A 126 -5.90 2.37 1.22
N ASP A 127 -6.86 3.15 0.74
CA ASP A 127 -7.59 4.12 1.57
C ASP A 127 -8.47 3.40 2.61
N TYR A 128 -9.14 2.30 2.23
CA TYR A 128 -9.91 1.49 3.15
C TYR A 128 -9.01 0.84 4.23
N TYR A 129 -7.88 0.29 3.80
CA TYR A 129 -6.90 -0.30 4.71
C TYR A 129 -6.35 0.71 5.72
N GLY A 130 -6.13 1.94 5.29
CA GLY A 130 -5.69 3.02 6.16
C GLY A 130 -6.61 3.32 7.34
N VAL A 131 -7.91 3.02 7.20
CA VAL A 131 -8.93 3.26 8.23
C VAL A 131 -9.27 2.00 9.03
N HIS A 132 -9.35 0.85 8.36
CA HIS A 132 -9.92 -0.39 8.93
C HIS A 132 -8.88 -1.47 9.21
N ALA A 133 -7.61 -1.30 8.76
CA ALA A 133 -6.55 -2.31 8.77
C ALA A 133 -6.92 -3.60 8.01
N GLU A 134 -7.90 -3.52 7.11
CA GLU A 134 -8.39 -4.58 6.25
C GLU A 134 -8.52 -4.05 4.82
N ALA A 135 -8.27 -4.89 3.82
CA ALA A 135 -8.50 -4.55 2.42
C ALA A 135 -9.89 -5.04 1.97
N ILE A 136 -10.47 -4.35 0.99
CA ILE A 136 -11.74 -4.81 0.39
C ILE A 136 -11.51 -5.98 -0.53
N THR A 137 -10.55 -5.87 -1.47
CA THR A 137 -10.28 -6.92 -2.43
C THR A 137 -9.06 -7.76 -2.10
N GLY A 138 -8.12 -7.19 -1.36
CA GLY A 138 -6.85 -7.82 -1.04
C GLY A 138 -5.92 -8.00 -2.24
N LEU A 139 -6.22 -7.37 -3.38
CA LEU A 139 -5.34 -7.39 -4.54
C LEU A 139 -4.04 -6.65 -4.18
N PHE A 140 -2.90 -7.27 -4.40
CA PHE A 140 -1.65 -6.60 -4.16
C PHE A 140 -1.04 -6.00 -5.44
N TYR A 141 -0.16 -5.04 -5.26
CA TYR A 141 0.40 -4.25 -6.34
C TYR A 141 1.92 -4.13 -6.20
N ARG A 142 2.61 -4.08 -7.34
CA ARG A 142 4.02 -3.73 -7.42
C ARG A 142 4.17 -2.27 -7.84
N ARG A 143 5.21 -1.62 -7.37
CA ARG A 143 5.55 -0.29 -7.85
C ARG A 143 6.09 -0.38 -9.28
N GLY A 144 5.28 0.05 -10.23
CA GLY A 144 5.71 0.27 -11.61
C GLY A 144 6.33 1.65 -11.79
N HIS A 145 6.80 1.95 -13.00
CA HIS A 145 7.43 3.23 -13.32
C HIS A 145 6.47 4.43 -13.16
N TYR A 146 5.25 4.30 -13.64
CA TYR A 146 4.25 5.38 -13.62
C TYR A 146 3.18 5.24 -12.55
N GLY A 147 2.95 4.03 -12.05
CA GLY A 147 1.91 3.75 -11.07
C GLY A 147 1.87 2.28 -10.65
N PRO A 148 0.91 1.91 -9.77
CA PRO A 148 0.78 0.56 -9.26
C PRO A 148 0.40 -0.42 -10.35
N GLN A 149 1.11 -1.53 -10.39
CA GLN A 149 0.83 -2.67 -11.27
C GLN A 149 0.21 -3.79 -10.43
N PRO A 150 -1.02 -4.22 -10.75
CA PRO A 150 -1.67 -5.29 -10.00
C PRO A 150 -0.94 -6.62 -10.18
N SER A 151 -1.14 -7.54 -9.21
CA SER A 151 -0.71 -8.94 -9.34
C SER A 151 -1.45 -9.66 -10.46
N ASP A 152 -0.94 -10.85 -10.82
CA ASP A 152 -1.54 -11.70 -11.85
C ASP A 152 -3.00 -12.08 -11.55
N ASP A 153 -3.41 -12.05 -10.27
CA ASP A 153 -4.79 -12.29 -9.84
C ASP A 153 -5.80 -11.36 -10.52
N PHE A 154 -5.39 -10.12 -10.88
CA PHE A 154 -6.21 -9.21 -11.66
C PHE A 154 -6.53 -9.80 -13.04
N ALA A 155 -5.49 -10.15 -13.80
CA ALA A 155 -5.65 -10.69 -15.17
C ALA A 155 -6.38 -12.03 -15.15
N ASP A 156 -6.06 -12.90 -14.20
CA ASP A 156 -6.70 -14.21 -14.02
C ASP A 156 -8.21 -14.08 -13.74
N THR A 157 -8.56 -13.16 -12.84
CA THR A 157 -9.98 -12.95 -12.50
C THR A 157 -10.74 -12.30 -13.65
N VAL A 158 -10.15 -11.31 -14.31
CA VAL A 158 -10.73 -10.71 -15.54
C VAL A 158 -10.90 -11.76 -16.63
N GLY A 159 -9.94 -12.66 -16.82
CA GLY A 159 -10.03 -13.78 -17.75
C GLY A 159 -11.22 -14.69 -17.46
N LYS A 160 -11.44 -15.06 -16.19
CA LYS A 160 -12.60 -15.84 -15.73
C LYS A 160 -13.92 -15.10 -15.96
N MET A 161 -13.96 -13.79 -15.67
CA MET A 161 -15.15 -12.95 -15.86
C MET A 161 -15.52 -12.77 -17.35
N ARG A 162 -14.52 -12.76 -18.23
CA ARG A 162 -14.75 -12.78 -19.68
C ARG A 162 -15.29 -14.14 -20.15
N ALA A 163 -14.72 -15.22 -19.64
CA ALA A 163 -15.14 -16.58 -20.01
C ALA A 163 -16.56 -16.91 -19.56
N ASP A 164 -16.99 -16.40 -18.39
CA ASP A 164 -18.35 -16.61 -17.89
C ASP A 164 -19.37 -15.58 -18.40
N GLY A 165 -18.95 -14.63 -19.23
CA GLY A 165 -19.82 -13.64 -19.86
C GLY A 165 -20.25 -12.50 -18.92
N SER A 166 -19.64 -12.31 -17.76
CA SER A 166 -20.01 -11.23 -16.85
C SER A 166 -19.35 -9.89 -17.18
N LEU A 167 -18.22 -9.93 -17.91
CA LEU A 167 -17.44 -8.74 -18.27
C LEU A 167 -16.99 -8.85 -19.74
N ALA A 168 -17.15 -7.76 -20.50
CA ALA A 168 -16.49 -7.60 -21.79
C ALA A 168 -15.29 -6.65 -21.65
N VAL A 169 -14.22 -6.95 -22.38
CA VAL A 169 -13.08 -6.06 -22.54
C VAL A 169 -13.00 -5.71 -24.02
N VAL A 170 -13.10 -4.42 -24.34
CA VAL A 170 -13.10 -3.92 -25.72
C VAL A 170 -12.03 -2.87 -25.90
N GLU A 171 -11.38 -2.87 -27.06
CA GLU A 171 -10.44 -1.84 -27.43
C GLU A 171 -11.18 -0.67 -28.07
N THR A 172 -10.93 0.54 -27.59
CA THR A 172 -11.50 1.77 -28.14
C THR A 172 -10.41 2.80 -28.43
N PRO A 173 -10.54 3.56 -29.52
CA PRO A 173 -9.61 4.65 -29.78
C PRO A 173 -9.70 5.73 -28.71
N LEU A 174 -8.55 6.16 -28.19
CA LEU A 174 -8.42 7.36 -27.34
C LEU A 174 -7.26 8.19 -27.89
N HIS A 175 -7.56 9.28 -28.60
CA HIS A 175 -6.57 10.08 -29.32
C HIS A 175 -5.73 9.24 -30.28
N THR A 176 -4.42 9.11 -30.02
CA THR A 176 -3.46 8.36 -30.85
C THR A 176 -3.22 6.92 -30.37
N HIS A 177 -3.89 6.47 -29.29
CA HIS A 177 -3.69 5.17 -28.68
C HIS A 177 -4.99 4.36 -28.60
N LEU A 178 -4.86 3.06 -28.50
CA LEU A 178 -5.97 2.18 -28.11
C LEU A 178 -5.98 2.05 -26.59
N GLN A 179 -7.18 2.13 -26.00
CA GLN A 179 -7.38 1.81 -24.58
C GLN A 179 -8.31 0.62 -24.44
N CYS A 180 -8.03 -0.26 -23.48
CA CYS A 180 -8.93 -1.32 -23.08
C CYS A 180 -10.00 -0.76 -22.14
N LYS A 181 -11.25 -0.96 -22.51
CA LYS A 181 -12.42 -0.63 -21.69
C LYS A 181 -13.08 -1.90 -21.16
N TYR A 182 -13.49 -1.81 -19.91
CA TYR A 182 -14.14 -2.89 -19.18
C TYR A 182 -15.63 -2.57 -19.06
N LEU A 183 -16.47 -3.44 -19.64
CA LEU A 183 -17.92 -3.25 -19.71
C LEU A 183 -18.61 -4.37 -18.94
N PRO A 184 -19.35 -4.07 -17.86
CA PRO A 184 -20.12 -5.09 -17.16
C PRO A 184 -21.27 -5.56 -18.03
N LEU A 185 -21.43 -6.87 -18.17
CA LEU A 185 -22.53 -7.51 -18.92
C LEU A 185 -23.64 -8.03 -18.02
N VAL A 186 -23.41 -7.98 -16.71
CA VAL A 186 -24.35 -8.42 -15.67
C VAL A 186 -24.48 -7.34 -14.59
N VAL A 187 -25.57 -7.36 -13.86
CA VAL A 187 -25.74 -6.52 -12.67
C VAL A 187 -24.76 -6.98 -11.60
N PRO A 188 -23.99 -6.08 -10.99
CA PRO A 188 -23.05 -6.43 -9.93
C PRO A 188 -23.76 -7.15 -8.77
N LYS A 189 -23.27 -8.32 -8.38
CA LYS A 189 -23.67 -8.98 -7.14
C LYS A 189 -22.80 -8.44 -6.01
N LEU A 190 -23.44 -7.82 -5.02
CA LEU A 190 -22.76 -7.14 -3.92
C LEU A 190 -22.80 -7.92 -2.62
N ASP A 191 -23.29 -9.17 -2.66
CA ASP A 191 -23.49 -10.01 -1.47
C ASP A 191 -22.19 -10.28 -0.69
N ALA A 192 -21.04 -10.23 -1.38
CA ALA A 192 -19.73 -10.40 -0.77
C ALA A 192 -19.20 -9.11 -0.08
N LEU A 193 -19.79 -7.95 -0.39
CA LEU A 193 -19.38 -6.65 0.14
C LEU A 193 -20.26 -6.24 1.32
N SER A 194 -19.66 -5.75 2.39
CA SER A 194 -20.38 -5.11 3.49
C SER A 194 -20.88 -3.72 3.10
N ALA A 195 -21.85 -3.20 3.84
CA ALA A 195 -22.35 -1.84 3.63
C ALA A 195 -21.24 -0.77 3.82
N SER A 196 -20.30 -0.98 4.73
CA SER A 196 -19.15 -0.10 4.95
C SER A 196 -18.20 -0.09 3.76
N GLU A 197 -17.89 -1.27 3.19
CA GLU A 197 -17.03 -1.40 2.00
C GLU A 197 -17.67 -0.72 0.79
N LEU A 198 -18.97 -0.93 0.60
CA LEU A 198 -19.69 -0.32 -0.52
C LEU A 198 -19.73 1.22 -0.39
N ALA A 199 -20.03 1.75 0.79
CA ALA A 199 -20.01 3.19 1.05
C ALA A 199 -18.62 3.79 0.81
N HIS A 200 -17.55 3.05 1.16
CA HIS A 200 -16.18 3.48 0.88
C HIS A 200 -15.88 3.49 -0.62
N ILE A 201 -16.28 2.47 -1.36
CA ILE A 201 -16.14 2.41 -2.83
C ILE A 201 -16.85 3.61 -3.46
N GLU A 202 -18.09 3.90 -3.08
CA GLU A 202 -18.86 5.06 -3.56
C GLU A 202 -18.17 6.38 -3.27
N SER A 203 -17.68 6.57 -2.04
CA SER A 203 -16.94 7.76 -1.63
C SER A 203 -15.64 7.93 -2.46
N SER A 204 -14.93 6.83 -2.71
CA SER A 204 -13.71 6.84 -3.54
C SER A 204 -14.03 7.20 -4.99
N LEU A 205 -15.10 6.65 -5.56
CA LEU A 205 -15.55 6.99 -6.92
C LEU A 205 -16.01 8.45 -7.02
N ALA A 206 -16.70 8.98 -6.02
CA ALA A 206 -17.09 10.40 -5.98
C ALA A 206 -15.85 11.31 -5.92
N ARG A 207 -14.81 10.90 -5.23
CA ARG A 207 -13.57 11.67 -5.06
C ARG A 207 -12.64 11.59 -6.26
N TYR A 208 -12.46 10.40 -6.84
CA TYR A 208 -11.40 10.11 -7.80
C TYR A 208 -11.91 9.72 -9.19
N GLY A 209 -13.20 9.41 -9.34
CA GLY A 209 -13.76 8.83 -10.56
C GLY A 209 -13.71 9.74 -11.79
N ASP A 210 -13.50 11.04 -11.62
CA ASP A 210 -13.33 12.01 -12.72
C ASP A 210 -11.87 12.23 -13.12
N TYR A 211 -10.90 11.59 -12.42
CA TYR A 211 -9.48 11.80 -12.66
C TYR A 211 -8.95 10.84 -13.73
N GLY A 212 -8.15 11.37 -14.63
CA GLY A 212 -7.38 10.57 -15.60
C GLY A 212 -6.11 9.99 -14.97
N VAL A 213 -5.40 9.19 -15.77
CA VAL A 213 -4.17 8.47 -15.37
C VAL A 213 -3.15 9.40 -14.72
N GLU A 214 -2.90 10.58 -15.31
CA GLU A 214 -1.87 11.50 -14.82
C GLU A 214 -2.20 12.04 -13.43
N ALA A 215 -3.44 12.49 -13.19
CA ALA A 215 -3.87 13.01 -11.91
C ALA A 215 -3.84 11.93 -10.80
N LEU A 216 -4.32 10.72 -11.10
CA LEU A 216 -4.26 9.60 -10.17
C LEU A 216 -2.82 9.20 -9.86
N SER A 217 -1.95 9.14 -10.90
CA SER A 217 -0.53 8.84 -10.73
C SER A 217 0.15 9.84 -9.78
N GLN A 218 -0.11 11.14 -9.94
CA GLN A 218 0.44 12.18 -9.08
C GLN A 218 0.02 12.00 -7.61
N ILE A 219 -1.24 11.69 -7.35
CA ILE A 219 -1.75 11.43 -5.99
C ILE A 219 -1.07 10.20 -5.39
N ILE A 220 -1.03 9.09 -6.14
CA ILE A 220 -0.43 7.82 -5.71
C ILE A 220 1.05 8.01 -5.39
N GLN A 221 1.79 8.73 -6.22
CA GLN A 221 3.23 8.96 -6.04
C GLN A 221 3.55 9.82 -4.80
N GLN A 222 2.60 10.59 -4.30
CA GLN A 222 2.74 11.33 -3.05
C GLN A 222 2.52 10.47 -1.80
N ALA A 223 1.87 9.32 -1.93
CA ALA A 223 1.56 8.45 -0.81
C ALA A 223 2.83 7.89 -0.13
N PRO A 224 2.87 7.82 1.21
CA PRO A 224 4.03 7.30 1.94
C PRO A 224 4.40 5.87 1.53
N ALA A 225 3.41 5.00 1.29
CA ALA A 225 3.63 3.63 0.85
C ALA A 225 4.37 3.56 -0.50
N TRP A 226 3.98 4.42 -1.46
CA TRP A 226 4.66 4.52 -2.74
C TRP A 226 6.12 4.98 -2.60
N ARG A 227 6.34 6.05 -1.85
CA ARG A 227 7.69 6.63 -1.66
C ARG A 227 8.65 5.68 -0.94
N ALA A 228 8.12 4.81 -0.11
CA ALA A 228 8.91 3.84 0.65
C ALA A 228 9.18 2.52 -0.06
N THR A 229 8.61 2.30 -1.25
CA THR A 229 8.77 1.09 -2.06
C THR A 229 9.70 1.40 -3.23
N ASN A 230 10.61 0.50 -3.61
CA ASN A 230 11.42 0.65 -4.83
C ASN A 230 10.65 0.12 -6.05
N GLU A 231 11.05 0.58 -7.25
CA GLU A 231 10.45 0.09 -8.50
C GLU A 231 10.61 -1.44 -8.62
N GLY A 232 9.54 -2.12 -9.01
CA GLY A 232 9.44 -3.58 -9.07
C GLY A 232 9.10 -4.28 -7.75
N GLU A 233 9.24 -3.61 -6.61
CA GLU A 233 8.89 -4.17 -5.30
C GLU A 233 7.38 -4.09 -5.03
N VAL A 234 6.91 -4.96 -4.12
CA VAL A 234 5.51 -4.96 -3.66
C VAL A 234 5.23 -3.73 -2.80
N ILE A 235 4.14 -3.05 -3.11
CA ILE A 235 3.63 -1.95 -2.29
C ILE A 235 2.82 -2.54 -1.14
N TYR A 236 3.32 -2.39 0.08
CA TYR A 236 2.59 -2.84 1.27
C TYR A 236 1.55 -1.79 1.67
N TYR A 237 0.33 -2.24 1.98
CA TYR A 237 -0.69 -1.40 2.56
C TYR A 237 -0.23 -0.95 3.96
N ARG A 238 -0.22 0.34 4.19
CA ARG A 238 0.28 0.93 5.43
C ARG A 238 -0.76 1.86 6.00
N MET A 239 -0.93 1.78 7.31
CA MET A 239 -1.69 2.80 8.00
C MET A 239 -0.99 4.17 7.87
N PRO A 240 -1.76 5.26 7.72
CA PRO A 240 -1.24 6.62 7.62
C PRO A 240 -0.49 7.07 8.88
#